data_231b409c2ea91eefc5dc9a7278222212
#
_entry.id   231b409c2ea91eefc5dc9a7278222212
#
_cell.length_a   1.000
_cell.length_b   1.000
_cell.length_c   1.000
_cell.angle_alpha   90.00
_cell.angle_beta   90.00
_cell.angle_gamma   90.00
#
_symmetry.space_group_name_H-M   'P 1'
#
loop_
_entity.id
_entity.type
_entity.pdbx_description
1 polymer ?
#
loop_
_entity_poly.entity_id
_entity_poly.type
_entity_poly.pdbx_seq_one_letter_code
_entity_poly.pdbx_strand_id
1 'polypeptide(L)'
;MFSQRVNYELMPENIVSGKSLAAVASGIADGFIYLNPIVLKGFPTDIYKDLYNQMRKLQTEIRIEKFPSHDQAAIRNRNLRLQRLHQALVVLQNSARIKKIVL
;
A
#
# COMPACT_ATOMS: atom_id res chain seq x y z
N MET A 1 -1.53 27.47 2.54
CA MET A 1 -1.51 27.23 2.73
C MET A 1 -1.78 26.77 2.69
N PHE A 2 -1.92 26.43 2.33
CA PHE A 2 -1.98 25.96 2.53
C PHE A 2 -1.92 25.42 2.02
N SER A 3 -2.14 25.87 1.36
CA SER A 3 -2.02 25.24 1.00
C SER A 3 -1.22 24.43 0.58
N GLN A 4 -0.48 24.73 -0.35
CA GLN A 4 0.37 23.81 -0.22
C GLN A 4 0.03 22.76 0.68
N ARG A 5 -0.91 22.94 1.31
CA ARG A 5 -1.37 22.06 2.26
C ARG A 5 -1.91 20.79 1.70
N VAL A 6 -2.41 20.82 0.49
CA VAL A 6 -2.89 19.62 -0.18
C VAL A 6 -1.78 18.57 -0.31
N ASN A 7 -0.61 19.00 -0.76
CA ASN A 7 0.51 18.10 -0.82
C ASN A 7 0.95 17.67 0.54
N TYR A 8 0.81 18.56 1.48
CA TYR A 8 1.15 18.26 2.83
C TYR A 8 0.34 17.10 3.37
N GLU A 9 -0.89 16.98 2.93
CA GLU A 9 -1.72 15.87 3.35
C GLU A 9 -1.23 14.55 2.83
N LEU A 10 -0.38 14.57 1.82
CA LEU A 10 0.19 13.35 1.28
C LEU A 10 1.50 12.99 1.94
N MET A 11 1.94 13.79 2.90
CA MET A 11 3.16 13.51 3.61
C MET A 11 3.01 12.28 4.47
N PRO A 12 4.12 11.59 4.74
CA PRO A 12 4.06 10.36 5.52
C PRO A 12 3.38 10.52 6.87
N GLU A 13 3.56 11.64 7.52
CA GLU A 13 2.93 11.84 8.80
C GLU A 13 1.43 11.80 8.72
N ASN A 14 0.86 12.34 7.67
CA ASN A 14 -0.59 12.31 7.51
C ASN A 14 -1.09 10.94 7.18
N ILE A 15 -0.34 10.21 6.38
CA ILE A 15 -0.72 8.86 6.01
C ILE A 15 -0.60 7.93 7.19
N VAL A 16 0.48 8.08 7.94
CA VAL A 16 0.82 7.13 8.98
C VAL A 16 0.22 7.50 10.33
N SER A 17 0.24 8.79 10.68
CA SER A 17 -0.23 9.21 12.00
C SER A 17 -1.72 9.05 12.17
N GLY A 18 -2.47 9.32 11.16
CA GLY A 18 -3.92 9.23 11.25
C GLY A 18 -4.46 7.86 10.95
N LYS A 19 -3.59 6.92 10.52
CA LYS A 19 -4.00 5.59 10.11
C LYS A 19 -2.91 4.61 10.44
N SER A 20 -3.31 3.41 10.78
CA SER A 20 -2.34 2.33 10.90
C SER A 20 -1.82 1.97 9.52
N LEU A 21 -0.65 1.34 9.46
CA LEU A 21 -0.11 0.88 8.19
C LEU A 21 -0.96 -0.23 7.60
N ALA A 22 -1.65 -0.99 8.45
CA ALA A 22 -2.60 -1.97 7.95
C ALA A 22 -3.75 -1.29 7.20
N ALA A 23 -4.23 -0.15 7.69
CA ALA A 23 -5.27 0.59 7.00
C ALA A 23 -4.76 1.19 5.69
N VAL A 24 -3.50 1.61 5.65
CA VAL A 24 -2.90 2.09 4.42
C VAL A 24 -2.84 0.97 3.38
N ALA A 25 -2.42 -0.23 3.80
CA ALA A 25 -2.38 -1.38 2.89
C ALA A 25 -3.77 -1.70 2.34
N SER A 26 -4.78 -1.67 3.21
CA SER A 26 -6.16 -1.86 2.79
C SER A 26 -6.61 -0.82 1.79
N GLY A 27 -6.26 0.44 2.02
CA GLY A 27 -6.58 1.53 1.09
C GLY A 27 -5.95 1.32 -0.27
N ILE A 28 -4.73 0.79 -0.30
CA ILE A 28 -4.06 0.46 -1.55
C ILE A 28 -4.82 -0.65 -2.28
N ALA A 29 -5.18 -1.71 -1.57
CA ALA A 29 -5.90 -2.82 -2.16
C ALA A 29 -7.25 -2.38 -2.72
N ASP A 30 -7.91 -1.46 -2.05
CA ASP A 30 -9.23 -0.99 -2.45
C ASP A 30 -9.18 0.14 -3.48
N GLY A 31 -7.98 0.59 -3.84
CA GLY A 31 -7.83 1.58 -4.88
C GLY A 31 -7.96 3.03 -4.43
N PHE A 32 -7.96 3.27 -3.13
CA PHE A 32 -8.09 4.63 -2.59
C PHE A 32 -6.75 5.30 -2.38
N ILE A 33 -5.68 4.52 -2.27
CA ILE A 33 -4.33 5.03 -2.02
C ILE A 33 -3.41 4.48 -3.09
N TYR A 34 -2.59 5.35 -3.67
CA TYR A 34 -1.61 4.96 -4.67
C TYR A 34 -0.22 5.33 -4.18
N LEU A 35 0.70 4.38 -4.25
CA LEU A 35 2.09 4.66 -3.96
C LEU A 35 2.79 5.11 -5.22
N ASN A 36 3.67 6.08 -5.08
CA ASN A 36 4.54 6.50 -6.18
C ASN A 36 5.87 6.95 -5.59
N PRO A 37 6.93 7.04 -6.41
CA PRO A 37 8.25 7.37 -5.89
C PRO A 37 8.32 8.73 -5.19
N ILE A 38 7.50 9.67 -5.62
CA ILE A 38 7.52 11.00 -5.02
C ILE A 38 7.02 10.95 -3.57
N VAL A 39 5.92 10.25 -3.36
CA VAL A 39 5.35 10.08 -2.02
C VAL A 39 6.33 9.31 -1.13
N LEU A 40 6.89 8.23 -1.68
CA LEU A 40 7.77 7.37 -0.91
C LEU A 40 9.09 8.02 -0.53
N LYS A 41 9.49 9.04 -1.26
CA LYS A 41 10.73 9.72 -1.00
C LYS A 41 10.84 10.26 0.42
N GLY A 42 9.73 10.68 0.99
CA GLY A 42 9.72 11.22 2.34
C GLY A 42 9.54 10.21 3.43
N PHE A 43 9.36 8.93 3.10
CA PHE A 43 9.13 7.92 4.11
C PHE A 43 10.44 7.52 4.78
N PRO A 44 10.46 7.38 6.12
CA PRO A 44 11.64 6.84 6.79
C PRO A 44 11.78 5.34 6.53
N THR A 45 12.97 4.84 6.79
CA THR A 45 13.31 3.44 6.51
C THR A 45 12.38 2.45 7.17
N ASP A 46 12.07 2.66 8.44
CA ASP A 46 11.22 1.73 9.17
C ASP A 46 9.81 1.69 8.61
N ILE A 47 9.32 2.82 8.08
CA ILE A 47 7.99 2.83 7.44
C ILE A 47 8.01 1.98 6.17
N TYR A 48 9.10 2.01 5.40
CA TYR A 48 9.23 1.15 4.22
C TYR A 48 9.05 -0.32 4.61
N LYS A 49 9.75 -0.74 5.65
CA LYS A 49 9.72 -2.14 6.08
C LYS A 49 8.36 -2.53 6.64
N ASP A 50 7.80 -1.67 7.45
CA ASP A 50 6.50 -1.95 8.07
C ASP A 50 5.39 -1.99 7.04
N LEU A 51 5.41 -1.07 6.09
CA LEU A 51 4.40 -1.06 5.03
C LEU A 51 4.54 -2.29 4.14
N TYR A 52 5.77 -2.66 3.81
CA TYR A 52 6.04 -3.87 3.04
C TYR A 52 5.41 -5.07 3.73
N ASN A 53 5.66 -5.22 5.02
CA ASN A 53 5.14 -6.34 5.78
C ASN A 53 3.62 -6.34 5.84
N GLN A 54 3.02 -5.19 6.01
CA GLN A 54 1.56 -5.09 6.05
C GLN A 54 0.93 -5.44 4.70
N MET A 55 1.53 -5.02 3.62
CA MET A 55 1.02 -5.36 2.30
C MET A 55 1.15 -6.85 2.01
N ARG A 56 2.28 -7.45 2.41
CA ARG A 56 2.47 -8.90 2.22
C ARG A 56 1.48 -9.69 3.06
N LYS A 57 1.26 -9.25 4.28
CA LYS A 57 0.28 -9.89 5.16
C LYS A 57 -1.11 -9.84 4.55
N LEU A 58 -1.49 -8.68 4.01
CA LEU A 58 -2.80 -8.53 3.40
C LEU A 58 -2.94 -9.40 2.16
N GLN A 59 -1.88 -9.53 1.35
CA GLN A 59 -1.91 -10.43 0.21
C GLN A 59 -2.23 -11.85 0.64
N THR A 60 -1.59 -12.30 1.71
CA THR A 60 -1.82 -13.63 2.23
C THR A 60 -3.26 -13.79 2.71
N GLU A 61 -3.76 -12.80 3.43
CA GLU A 61 -5.14 -12.83 3.93
C GLU A 61 -6.15 -12.89 2.79
N ILE A 62 -5.91 -12.13 1.73
CA ILE A 62 -6.81 -12.13 0.59
C ILE A 62 -6.78 -13.49 -0.12
N ARG A 63 -5.60 -14.09 -0.24
CA ARG A 63 -5.47 -15.38 -0.93
C ARG A 63 -6.17 -16.52 -0.21
N ILE A 64 -6.21 -16.47 1.12
CA ILE A 64 -6.84 -17.54 1.88
C ILE A 64 -8.31 -17.28 2.17
N GLU A 65 -8.80 -16.12 1.77
CA GLU A 65 -10.21 -15.76 1.95
C GLU A 65 -11.07 -16.68 1.10
N LYS A 66 -12.16 -17.19 1.71
CA LYS A 66 -13.02 -18.13 1.03
C LYS A 66 -14.27 -17.43 0.49
N PHE A 67 -14.72 -17.87 -0.66
CA PHE A 67 -15.98 -17.41 -1.24
C PHE A 67 -16.46 -18.46 -2.22
N PRO A 68 -17.73 -18.42 -2.61
CA PRO A 68 -18.27 -19.43 -3.55
C PRO A 68 -17.51 -19.39 -4.87
N SER A 69 -17.15 -20.57 -5.35
CA SER A 69 -16.33 -20.68 -6.55
C SER A 69 -17.05 -20.16 -7.81
N HIS A 70 -18.36 -20.06 -7.76
CA HIS A 70 -19.13 -19.55 -8.89
C HIS A 70 -19.42 -18.04 -8.80
N ASP A 71 -18.91 -17.38 -7.77
CA ASP A 71 -19.15 -15.96 -7.60
C ASP A 71 -18.10 -15.19 -8.39
N GLN A 72 -18.46 -14.84 -9.62
CA GLN A 72 -17.54 -14.17 -10.54
C GLN A 72 -17.15 -12.79 -10.06
N ALA A 73 -18.08 -12.08 -9.42
CA ALA A 73 -17.78 -10.75 -8.93
C ALA A 73 -16.78 -10.80 -7.79
N ALA A 74 -16.91 -11.76 -6.89
CA ALA A 74 -15.99 -11.94 -5.78
C ALA A 74 -14.60 -12.29 -6.29
N ILE A 75 -14.51 -13.17 -7.28
CA ILE A 75 -13.24 -13.57 -7.87
C ILE A 75 -12.55 -12.37 -8.51
N ARG A 76 -13.31 -11.59 -9.28
CA ARG A 76 -12.76 -10.43 -9.95
C ARG A 76 -12.25 -9.40 -8.95
N ASN A 77 -13.03 -9.16 -7.92
CA ASN A 77 -12.64 -8.19 -6.88
C ASN A 77 -11.37 -8.65 -6.16
N ARG A 78 -11.28 -9.93 -5.84
CA ARG A 78 -10.10 -10.49 -5.20
C ARG A 78 -8.86 -10.29 -6.08
N ASN A 79 -8.98 -10.62 -7.36
CA ASN A 79 -7.85 -10.51 -8.27
C ASN A 79 -7.41 -9.07 -8.46
N LEU A 80 -8.36 -8.15 -8.49
CA LEU A 80 -8.05 -6.74 -8.62
C LEU A 80 -7.32 -6.22 -7.39
N ARG A 81 -7.75 -6.62 -6.20
CA ARG A 81 -7.10 -6.23 -4.96
C ARG A 81 -5.67 -6.75 -4.90
N LEU A 82 -5.46 -8.00 -5.31
CA LEU A 82 -4.12 -8.58 -5.35
C LEU A 82 -3.23 -7.87 -6.36
N GLN A 83 -3.79 -7.50 -7.51
CA GLN A 83 -3.05 -6.77 -8.53
C GLN A 83 -2.59 -5.42 -8.02
N ARG A 84 -3.48 -4.69 -7.34
CA ARG A 84 -3.13 -3.38 -6.80
C ARG A 84 -2.02 -3.47 -5.75
N LEU A 85 -2.10 -4.48 -4.89
CA LEU A 85 -1.05 -4.70 -3.90
C LEU A 85 0.27 -5.07 -4.56
N HIS A 86 0.22 -5.91 -5.59
CA HIS A 86 1.44 -6.29 -6.30
C HIS A 86 2.12 -5.07 -6.93
N GLN A 87 1.34 -4.23 -7.59
CA GLN A 87 1.89 -3.03 -8.23
C GLN A 87 2.51 -2.10 -7.19
N ALA A 88 1.84 -1.92 -6.06
CA ALA A 88 2.35 -1.07 -5.00
C ALA A 88 3.63 -1.64 -4.41
N LEU A 89 3.70 -2.97 -4.26
CA LEU A 89 4.91 -3.62 -3.76
C LEU A 89 6.08 -3.42 -4.71
N VAL A 90 5.85 -3.49 -6.00
CA VAL A 90 6.92 -3.25 -6.98
C VAL A 90 7.44 -1.82 -6.85
N VAL A 91 6.56 -0.85 -6.73
CA VAL A 91 6.97 0.54 -6.56
C VAL A 91 7.76 0.72 -5.26
N LEU A 92 7.28 0.12 -4.19
CA LEU A 92 7.94 0.20 -2.89
C LEU A 92 9.33 -0.43 -2.94
N GLN A 93 9.44 -1.60 -3.54
CA GLN A 93 10.71 -2.32 -3.65
C GLN A 93 11.72 -1.54 -4.49
N ASN A 94 11.27 -0.95 -5.59
CA ASN A 94 12.15 -0.16 -6.43
C ASN A 94 12.65 1.09 -5.70
N SER A 95 11.76 1.76 -4.98
CA SER A 95 12.16 2.94 -4.21
C SER A 95 13.10 2.57 -3.08
N ALA A 96 12.86 1.44 -2.44
CA ALA A 96 13.72 0.94 -1.36
C ALA A 96 15.11 0.64 -1.90
N ARG A 97 15.19 0.02 -3.08
CA ARG A 97 16.49 -0.31 -3.67
C ARG A 97 17.29 0.95 -3.97
N ILE A 98 16.63 1.98 -4.48
CA ILE A 98 17.31 3.25 -4.77
C ILE A 98 17.85 3.88 -3.50
N LYS A 99 17.11 3.75 -2.40
CA LYS A 99 17.53 4.28 -1.11
C LYS A 99 18.43 3.30 -0.35
N LYS A 100 18.72 2.15 -0.93
CA LYS A 100 19.54 1.11 -0.31
C LYS A 100 18.93 0.58 0.99
N ILE A 101 17.61 0.45 0.99
CA ILE A 101 16.87 -0.13 2.11
C ILE A 101 16.63 -1.61 1.79
N VAL A 102 16.96 -2.47 2.75
CA VAL A 102 16.73 -3.91 2.61
C VAL A 102 15.36 -4.24 3.20
N LEU A 103 14.50 -4.80 2.38
CA LEU A 103 13.15 -5.18 2.81
C LEU A 103 13.05 -6.66 3.17
#